data_e0fd258ee6a86564612098863a671077
#
_entry.id   e0fd258ee6a86564612098863a671077
#
_cell.length_a   1.000
_cell.length_b   1.000
_cell.length_c   1.000
_cell.angle_alpha   90.00
_cell.angle_beta   90.00
_cell.angle_gamma   90.00
#
_symmetry.space_group_name_H-M   'P 1'
#
loop_
_entity.id
_entity.type
_entity.pdbx_description
1 polymer ?
#
loop_
_entity_poly.entity_id
_entity_poly.type
_entity_poly.pdbx_seq_one_letter_code
_entity_poly.pdbx_strand_id
1 'polypeptide(L)'
;MILLFVSCTQREVIPPLSLETLDGSKVSLNQFKGKKIVLYVWSRTCAGHSEQLKLLNELSEKRKDLYTISYAVAMVREDVVKSYRDIGISPKFLTVLDPEVKFNDYYRIVFLPSTYLFDEKGRFIKSYPGLPEDIVSNLNSSSSNSLLLSSIASSGLTLISLPTKSWAFVKG
;
A
#
# COMPACT_ATOMS: atom_id res chain seq x y z
N MET A 1 -16.19 -36.21 -14.73
CA MET A 1 -16.01 -34.81 -15.23
C MET A 1 -15.56 -33.98 -14.04
N ILE A 2 -14.24 -33.71 -13.92
CA ILE A 2 -13.65 -32.97 -12.79
C ILE A 2 -13.64 -31.50 -13.21
N LEU A 3 -14.48 -30.68 -12.58
CA LEU A 3 -14.45 -29.21 -12.71
C LEU A 3 -13.26 -28.68 -11.91
N LEU A 4 -12.17 -28.37 -12.59
CA LEU A 4 -11.05 -27.59 -12.03
C LEU A 4 -11.53 -26.15 -11.86
N PHE A 5 -11.89 -25.77 -10.63
CA PHE A 5 -12.04 -24.37 -10.25
C PHE A 5 -10.64 -23.73 -10.23
N VAL A 6 -10.27 -23.10 -11.35
CA VAL A 6 -9.13 -22.20 -11.37
C VAL A 6 -9.56 -20.96 -10.60
N SER A 7 -9.24 -20.92 -9.29
CA SER A 7 -9.34 -19.72 -8.47
C SER A 7 -8.32 -18.72 -9.00
N CYS A 8 -8.75 -17.84 -9.89
CA CYS A 8 -7.96 -16.71 -10.36
C CYS A 8 -7.87 -15.73 -9.17
N THR A 9 -6.81 -15.86 -8.38
CA THR A 9 -6.48 -14.87 -7.34
C THR A 9 -6.07 -13.60 -8.07
N GLN A 10 -7.03 -12.74 -8.36
CA GLN A 10 -6.77 -11.44 -8.95
C GLN A 10 -5.94 -10.66 -7.95
N ARG A 11 -4.64 -10.49 -8.24
CA ARG A 11 -3.77 -9.70 -7.39
C ARG A 11 -4.28 -8.26 -7.41
N GLU A 12 -4.61 -7.76 -6.25
CA GLU A 12 -5.01 -6.36 -6.10
C GLU A 12 -3.86 -5.47 -6.57
N VAL A 13 -4.19 -4.54 -7.45
CA VAL A 13 -3.22 -3.60 -8.03
C VAL A 13 -3.70 -2.17 -7.78
N ILE A 14 -2.77 -1.22 -7.87
CA ILE A 14 -3.11 0.20 -7.77
C ILE A 14 -4.20 0.55 -8.79
N PRO A 15 -5.30 1.22 -8.36
CA PRO A 15 -6.44 1.49 -9.22
C PRO A 15 -6.06 2.37 -10.42
N PRO A 16 -6.63 2.14 -11.61
CA PRO A 16 -6.40 2.99 -12.78
C PRO A 16 -7.26 4.26 -12.73
N LEU A 17 -7.30 4.91 -11.57
CA LEU A 17 -8.06 6.14 -11.35
C LEU A 17 -7.33 7.34 -11.93
N SER A 18 -8.04 8.12 -12.76
CA SER A 18 -7.59 9.43 -13.22
C SER A 18 -8.13 10.49 -12.26
N LEU A 19 -7.25 11.19 -11.58
CA LEU A 19 -7.54 12.11 -10.49
C LEU A 19 -6.93 13.49 -10.77
N GLU A 20 -7.54 14.50 -10.20
CA GLU A 20 -7.02 15.86 -10.26
C GLU A 20 -5.99 16.08 -9.15
N THR A 21 -4.93 16.82 -9.44
CA THR A 21 -3.92 17.26 -8.49
C THR A 21 -4.22 18.68 -7.99
N LEU A 22 -3.47 19.15 -7.00
CA LEU A 22 -3.67 20.51 -6.46
C LEU A 22 -3.41 21.63 -7.48
N ASP A 23 -2.57 21.41 -8.49
CA ASP A 23 -2.30 22.39 -9.56
C ASP A 23 -3.33 22.30 -10.71
N GLY A 24 -4.30 21.39 -10.64
CA GLY A 24 -5.35 21.21 -11.63
C GLY A 24 -4.98 20.27 -12.76
N SER A 25 -3.78 19.71 -12.77
CA SER A 25 -3.42 18.68 -13.73
C SER A 25 -4.13 17.36 -13.41
N LYS A 26 -4.17 16.44 -14.39
CA LYS A 26 -4.71 15.10 -14.19
C LYS A 26 -3.60 14.08 -14.19
N VAL A 27 -3.67 13.17 -13.23
CA VAL A 27 -2.74 12.03 -13.12
C VAL A 27 -3.51 10.73 -12.99
N SER A 28 -2.98 9.66 -13.56
CA SER A 28 -3.52 8.33 -13.35
C SER A 28 -2.64 7.58 -12.32
N LEU A 29 -3.25 7.00 -11.29
CA LEU A 29 -2.50 6.31 -10.24
C LEU A 29 -1.64 5.16 -10.78
N ASN A 30 -2.10 4.46 -11.83
CA ASN A 30 -1.38 3.33 -12.41
C ASN A 30 -0.10 3.73 -13.19
N GLN A 31 0.15 5.04 -13.37
CA GLN A 31 1.42 5.52 -13.95
C GLN A 31 2.59 5.47 -12.96
N PHE A 32 2.30 5.45 -11.65
CA PHE A 32 3.30 5.42 -10.59
C PHE A 32 3.86 3.99 -10.42
N LYS A 33 4.74 3.59 -11.35
CA LYS A 33 5.48 2.30 -11.34
C LYS A 33 6.97 2.57 -11.33
N GLY A 34 7.76 1.55 -10.97
CA GLY A 34 9.21 1.65 -10.89
C GLY A 34 9.74 2.01 -9.51
N LYS A 35 8.89 2.48 -8.61
CA LYS A 35 9.19 2.70 -7.19
C LYS A 35 8.05 2.16 -6.35
N LYS A 36 8.32 1.81 -5.10
CA LYS A 36 7.26 1.51 -4.13
C LYS A 36 6.41 2.74 -3.86
N ILE A 37 5.12 2.52 -3.60
CA ILE A 37 4.15 3.60 -3.42
C ILE A 37 3.62 3.55 -1.99
N VAL A 38 3.66 4.70 -1.32
CA VAL A 38 2.99 4.97 -0.06
C VAL A 38 1.82 5.88 -0.37
N LEU A 39 0.61 5.33 -0.38
CA LEU A 39 -0.63 6.05 -0.64
C LEU A 39 -1.34 6.31 0.69
N TYR A 40 -1.31 7.55 1.16
CA TYR A 40 -1.96 7.98 2.40
C TYR A 40 -3.34 8.55 2.10
N VAL A 41 -4.38 7.80 2.44
CA VAL A 41 -5.80 8.13 2.19
C VAL A 41 -6.37 8.81 3.43
N TRP A 42 -6.89 10.03 3.28
CA TRP A 42 -7.34 10.84 4.41
C TRP A 42 -8.47 11.80 4.05
N SER A 43 -9.15 12.33 5.08
CA SER A 43 -10.10 13.44 4.99
C SER A 43 -9.85 14.41 6.16
N ARG A 44 -10.25 15.67 6.03
CA ARG A 44 -10.03 16.68 7.09
C ARG A 44 -10.77 16.39 8.39
N THR A 45 -11.80 15.54 8.35
CA THR A 45 -12.54 15.11 9.55
C THR A 45 -11.85 14.02 10.35
N CYS A 46 -10.75 13.46 9.83
CA CYS A 46 -10.02 12.38 10.48
C CYS A 46 -9.20 12.89 11.67
N ALA A 47 -9.31 12.27 12.82
CA ALA A 47 -8.44 12.54 13.95
C ALA A 47 -6.98 12.20 13.60
N GLY A 48 -6.02 13.02 14.03
CA GLY A 48 -4.58 12.76 13.88
C GLY A 48 -4.02 12.98 12.46
N HIS A 49 -4.83 13.40 11.48
CA HIS A 49 -4.33 13.61 10.12
C HIS A 49 -3.21 14.67 10.05
N SER A 50 -3.24 15.68 10.91
CA SER A 50 -2.25 16.76 10.92
C SER A 50 -0.83 16.25 11.19
N GLU A 51 -0.65 15.44 12.24
CA GLU A 51 0.66 14.87 12.59
C GLU A 51 1.13 13.88 11.52
N GLN A 52 0.21 13.08 11.01
CA GLN A 52 0.55 12.09 9.99
C GLN A 52 0.90 12.74 8.64
N LEU A 53 0.29 13.87 8.27
CA LEU A 53 0.69 14.62 7.08
C LEU A 53 2.07 15.26 7.22
N LYS A 54 2.47 15.70 8.43
CA LYS A 54 3.85 16.14 8.71
C LYS A 54 4.82 14.98 8.52
N LEU A 55 4.50 13.81 9.10
CA LEU A 55 5.32 12.60 8.94
C LEU A 55 5.43 12.17 7.47
N LEU A 56 4.34 12.22 6.71
CA LEU A 56 4.33 11.94 5.27
C LEU A 56 5.26 12.91 4.51
N ASN A 57 5.25 14.19 4.91
CA ASN A 57 6.10 15.21 4.31
C ASN A 57 7.59 14.92 4.55
N GLU A 58 7.95 14.59 5.78
CA GLU A 58 9.31 14.17 6.12
C GLU A 58 9.73 12.90 5.36
N LEU A 59 8.84 11.91 5.25
CA LEU A 59 9.09 10.69 4.48
C LEU A 59 9.40 11.04 3.03
N SER A 60 8.61 11.91 2.41
CA SER A 60 8.80 12.35 1.03
C SER A 60 10.11 13.09 0.80
N GLU A 61 10.58 13.85 1.79
CA GLU A 61 11.87 14.52 1.73
C GLU A 61 13.06 13.57 1.85
N LYS A 62 12.97 12.59 2.76
CA LYS A 62 14.05 11.65 3.07
C LYS A 62 14.16 10.48 2.09
N ARG A 63 13.06 10.07 1.47
CA ARG A 63 12.97 8.83 0.67
C ARG A 63 12.55 9.11 -0.78
N LYS A 64 13.52 9.51 -1.61
CA LYS A 64 13.30 9.76 -3.05
C LYS A 64 13.14 8.50 -3.89
N ASP A 65 13.41 7.35 -3.30
CA ASP A 65 13.18 6.01 -3.85
C ASP A 65 11.73 5.53 -3.73
N LEU A 66 10.85 6.33 -3.09
CA LEU A 66 9.41 6.07 -2.95
C LEU A 66 8.59 7.09 -3.72
N TYR A 67 7.41 6.69 -4.15
CA TYR A 67 6.31 7.61 -4.45
C TYR A 67 5.47 7.79 -3.19
N THR A 68 5.48 9.00 -2.65
CA THR A 68 4.62 9.40 -1.52
C THR A 68 3.45 10.20 -2.06
N ILE A 69 2.24 9.71 -1.86
CA ILE A 69 1.01 10.30 -2.41
C ILE A 69 0.01 10.55 -1.27
N SER A 70 -0.37 11.80 -1.11
CA SER A 70 -1.50 12.20 -0.28
C SER A 70 -2.78 12.09 -1.10
N TYR A 71 -3.70 11.24 -0.67
CA TYR A 71 -4.95 10.94 -1.33
C TYR A 71 -6.12 11.50 -0.53
N ALA A 72 -6.65 12.64 -0.96
CA ALA A 72 -7.72 13.36 -0.27
C ALA A 72 -9.09 12.86 -0.75
N VAL A 73 -9.83 12.17 0.13
CA VAL A 73 -11.18 11.66 -0.16
C VAL A 73 -12.27 12.56 0.42
N ALA A 74 -13.38 12.70 -0.30
CA ALA A 74 -14.53 13.53 0.09
C ALA A 74 -14.11 14.98 0.39
N MET A 75 -13.13 15.50 -0.33
CA MET A 75 -12.58 16.85 -0.18
C MET A 75 -12.39 17.51 -1.54
N VAL A 76 -12.67 18.81 -1.59
CA VAL A 76 -12.30 19.65 -2.74
C VAL A 76 -10.94 20.31 -2.49
N ARG A 77 -10.38 20.92 -3.53
CA ARG A 77 -9.07 21.58 -3.50
C ARG A 77 -8.90 22.57 -2.35
N GLU A 78 -9.91 23.41 -2.15
CA GLU A 78 -9.90 24.47 -1.13
C GLU A 78 -9.78 23.90 0.29
N ASP A 79 -10.45 22.79 0.55
CA ASP A 79 -10.37 22.08 1.83
C ASP A 79 -8.96 21.54 2.10
N VAL A 80 -8.33 20.95 1.09
CA VAL A 80 -6.98 20.40 1.19
C VAL A 80 -5.94 21.51 1.39
N VAL A 81 -6.01 22.56 0.59
CA VAL A 81 -5.12 23.72 0.71
C VAL A 81 -5.26 24.38 2.08
N LYS A 82 -6.51 24.55 2.55
CA LYS A 82 -6.78 25.06 3.90
C LYS A 82 -6.16 24.16 4.97
N SER A 83 -6.35 22.82 4.89
CA SER A 83 -5.77 21.88 5.84
C SER A 83 -4.25 21.99 5.90
N TYR A 84 -3.56 22.04 4.76
CA TYR A 84 -2.09 22.18 4.73
C TYR A 84 -1.61 23.50 5.32
N ARG A 85 -2.33 24.59 5.07
CA ARG A 85 -2.04 25.90 5.66
C ARG A 85 -2.23 25.88 7.19
N ASP A 86 -3.34 25.32 7.66
CA ASP A 86 -3.68 25.27 9.08
C ASP A 86 -2.63 24.45 9.89
N ILE A 87 -2.08 23.40 9.29
CA ILE A 87 -1.03 22.57 9.91
C ILE A 87 0.40 23.07 9.62
N GLY A 88 0.55 24.09 8.79
CA GLY A 88 1.84 24.75 8.53
C GLY A 88 2.81 23.93 7.67
N ILE A 89 2.32 23.08 6.75
CA ILE A 89 3.18 22.33 5.84
C ILE A 89 3.17 22.89 4.41
N SER A 90 4.34 22.80 3.76
CA SER A 90 4.49 22.93 2.31
C SER A 90 4.73 21.54 1.74
N PRO A 91 3.74 20.94 1.05
CA PRO A 91 3.83 19.52 0.66
C PRO A 91 5.00 19.24 -0.28
N LYS A 92 5.79 18.21 0.04
CA LYS A 92 6.85 17.63 -0.79
C LYS A 92 6.43 16.34 -1.49
N PHE A 93 5.21 15.92 -1.22
CA PHE A 93 4.54 14.78 -1.83
C PHE A 93 3.52 15.23 -2.87
N LEU A 94 3.14 14.30 -3.75
CA LEU A 94 2.02 14.52 -4.66
C LEU A 94 0.70 14.49 -3.88
N THR A 95 -0.22 15.40 -4.19
CA THR A 95 -1.59 15.34 -3.66
C THR A 95 -2.57 15.13 -4.80
N VAL A 96 -3.47 14.15 -4.63
CA VAL A 96 -4.57 13.86 -5.55
C VAL A 96 -5.92 14.01 -4.84
N LEU A 97 -6.93 14.44 -5.58
CA LEU A 97 -8.26 14.74 -5.09
C LEU A 97 -9.26 13.69 -5.58
N ASP A 98 -10.01 13.11 -4.66
CA ASP A 98 -11.10 12.19 -4.94
C ASP A 98 -12.38 12.60 -4.18
N PRO A 99 -13.06 13.69 -4.62
CA PRO A 99 -14.25 14.17 -3.94
C PRO A 99 -15.41 13.18 -3.99
N GLU A 100 -15.43 12.29 -4.96
CA GLU A 100 -16.48 11.28 -5.17
C GLU A 100 -16.18 9.94 -4.49
N VAL A 101 -15.01 9.80 -3.81
CA VAL A 101 -14.59 8.59 -3.09
C VAL A 101 -14.51 7.35 -4.01
N LYS A 102 -14.06 7.53 -5.25
CA LYS A 102 -13.92 6.46 -6.25
C LYS A 102 -12.94 5.36 -5.85
N PHE A 103 -11.98 5.68 -4.97
CA PHE A 103 -11.05 4.69 -4.43
C PHE A 103 -11.78 3.52 -3.74
N ASN A 104 -12.92 3.80 -3.11
CA ASN A 104 -13.71 2.79 -2.40
C ASN A 104 -14.27 1.69 -3.31
N ASP A 105 -14.36 1.92 -4.62
CA ASP A 105 -14.80 0.91 -5.61
C ASP A 105 -13.73 -0.19 -5.83
N TYR A 106 -12.48 0.10 -5.50
CA TYR A 106 -11.34 -0.81 -5.66
C TYR A 106 -10.83 -1.33 -4.31
N TYR A 107 -10.74 -0.45 -3.33
CA TYR A 107 -10.26 -0.74 -1.97
C TYR A 107 -11.24 -0.19 -0.96
N ARG A 108 -11.95 -1.09 -0.29
CA ARG A 108 -12.90 -0.69 0.75
C ARG A 108 -12.21 0.12 1.84
N ILE A 109 -12.60 1.38 1.97
CA ILE A 109 -12.12 2.27 3.02
C ILE A 109 -12.88 1.92 4.31
N VAL A 110 -12.20 1.25 5.25
CA VAL A 110 -12.79 0.87 6.54
C VAL A 110 -12.48 1.92 7.60
N PHE A 111 -11.30 2.53 7.53
CA PHE A 111 -10.83 3.56 8.43
C PHE A 111 -10.24 4.73 7.65
N LEU A 112 -10.34 5.94 8.24
CA LEU A 112 -9.61 7.11 7.80
C LEU A 112 -8.94 7.76 9.02
N PRO A 113 -7.67 8.16 8.91
CA PRO A 113 -6.81 7.95 7.75
C PRO A 113 -6.31 6.51 7.62
N SER A 114 -5.90 6.10 6.43
CA SER A 114 -5.32 4.77 6.15
C SER A 114 -4.17 4.90 5.16
N THR A 115 -3.17 4.02 5.29
CA THR A 115 -2.05 3.93 4.35
C THR A 115 -2.13 2.62 3.57
N TYR A 116 -2.01 2.71 2.25
CA TYR A 116 -1.92 1.57 1.34
C TYR A 116 -0.53 1.53 0.71
N LEU A 117 0.12 0.37 0.76
CA LEU A 117 1.44 0.15 0.18
C LEU A 117 1.33 -0.67 -1.08
N PHE A 118 2.06 -0.24 -2.12
CA PHE A 118 2.20 -0.98 -3.37
C PHE A 118 3.67 -1.16 -3.70
N ASP A 119 3.99 -2.27 -4.38
CA ASP A 119 5.34 -2.54 -4.87
C ASP A 119 5.66 -1.75 -6.17
N GLU A 120 6.86 -1.93 -6.69
CA GLU A 120 7.35 -1.25 -7.89
C GLU A 120 6.55 -1.59 -9.15
N LYS A 121 5.78 -2.68 -9.12
CA LYS A 121 4.88 -3.10 -10.21
C LYS A 121 3.44 -2.61 -10.01
N GLY A 122 3.20 -1.86 -8.94
CA GLY A 122 1.87 -1.38 -8.55
C GLY A 122 0.99 -2.47 -7.93
N ARG A 123 1.54 -3.58 -7.44
CA ARG A 123 0.78 -4.63 -6.76
C ARG A 123 0.63 -4.27 -5.29
N PHE A 124 -0.55 -4.48 -4.77
CA PHE A 124 -0.84 -4.24 -3.35
C PHE A 124 0.02 -5.13 -2.45
N ILE A 125 0.60 -4.52 -1.43
CA ILE A 125 1.39 -5.20 -0.41
C ILE A 125 0.57 -5.35 0.87
N LYS A 126 0.13 -4.21 1.43
CA LYS A 126 -0.56 -4.15 2.72
C LYS A 126 -1.22 -2.80 2.93
N SER A 127 -2.21 -2.75 3.83
CA SER A 127 -2.78 -1.49 4.34
C SER A 127 -2.63 -1.41 5.86
N TYR A 128 -2.62 -0.17 6.36
CA TYR A 128 -2.51 0.15 7.78
C TYR A 128 -3.52 1.22 8.15
N PRO A 129 -4.10 1.18 9.36
CA PRO A 129 -4.78 2.34 9.92
C PRO A 129 -3.74 3.43 10.21
N GLY A 130 -3.99 4.65 9.72
CA GLY A 130 -3.05 5.76 9.83
C GLY A 130 -1.77 5.59 9.00
N LEU A 131 -0.75 6.37 9.32
CA LEU A 131 0.60 6.28 8.76
C LEU A 131 1.54 5.72 9.84
N PRO A 132 2.03 4.47 9.72
CA PRO A 132 2.94 3.90 10.71
C PRO A 132 4.29 4.65 10.76
N GLU A 133 4.82 4.87 11.95
CA GLU A 133 6.14 5.51 12.13
C GLU A 133 7.27 4.65 11.55
N ASP A 134 7.12 3.33 11.61
CA ASP A 134 8.07 2.34 11.11
C ASP A 134 7.82 1.92 9.65
N ILE A 135 7.08 2.73 8.87
CA ILE A 135 6.70 2.40 7.50
C ILE A 135 7.90 2.05 6.61
N VAL A 136 9.07 2.63 6.88
CA VAL A 136 10.32 2.36 6.15
C VAL A 136 10.80 0.93 6.39
N SER A 137 10.77 0.44 7.62
CA SER A 137 11.16 -0.94 7.94
C SER A 137 10.18 -1.95 7.35
N ASN A 138 8.89 -1.64 7.36
CA ASN A 138 7.84 -2.45 6.75
C ASN A 138 7.99 -2.58 5.22
N LEU A 139 8.46 -1.54 4.54
CA LEU A 139 8.75 -1.58 3.10
C LEU A 139 9.95 -2.46 2.77
N ASN A 140 10.97 -2.52 3.65
CA ASN A 140 12.17 -3.30 3.42
C ASN A 140 11.94 -4.81 3.66
N SER A 141 11.16 -5.19 4.66
CA SER A 141 10.86 -6.59 4.99
C SER A 141 10.09 -7.31 3.87
N SER A 142 9.26 -6.61 3.12
CA SER A 142 8.51 -7.17 1.99
C SER A 142 9.41 -7.54 0.79
N SER A 143 10.57 -6.91 0.63
CA SER A 143 11.55 -7.24 -0.42
C SER A 143 12.34 -8.51 -0.11
N SER A 144 12.62 -8.79 1.16
CA SER A 144 13.43 -9.95 1.58
C SER A 144 12.69 -11.28 1.35
N ASN A 145 11.37 -11.31 1.54
CA ASN A 145 10.58 -12.52 1.34
C ASN A 145 10.47 -12.93 -0.15
N SER A 146 10.51 -11.99 -1.08
CA SER A 146 10.46 -12.31 -2.52
C SER A 146 11.79 -12.90 -3.02
N LEU A 147 12.92 -12.50 -2.44
CA LEU A 147 14.24 -13.01 -2.80
C LEU A 147 14.50 -14.42 -2.23
N LEU A 148 14.00 -14.71 -1.03
CA LEU A 148 14.12 -16.05 -0.44
C LEU A 148 13.30 -17.09 -1.19
N LEU A 149 12.11 -16.75 -1.68
CA LEU A 149 11.30 -17.68 -2.48
C LEU A 149 11.90 -17.95 -3.87
N SER A 150 12.59 -16.98 -4.47
CA SER A 150 13.27 -17.19 -5.76
C SER A 150 14.55 -18.02 -5.64
N SER A 151 15.27 -17.93 -4.52
CA SER A 151 16.49 -18.72 -4.30
C SER A 151 16.21 -20.19 -3.97
N ILE A 152 15.05 -20.52 -3.38
CA ILE A 152 14.65 -21.90 -3.10
C ILE A 152 14.19 -22.61 -4.38
N ALA A 153 13.63 -21.89 -5.35
CA ALA A 153 13.19 -22.46 -6.62
C ALA A 153 14.35 -22.82 -7.57
N SER A 154 15.55 -22.27 -7.36
CA SER A 154 16.73 -22.54 -8.23
C SER A 154 17.69 -23.59 -7.67
N SER A 155 17.57 -23.97 -6.39
CA SER A 155 18.32 -25.08 -5.81
C SER A 155 17.44 -26.33 -5.82
N GLY A 156 17.67 -27.20 -6.81
CA GLY A 156 17.06 -28.52 -6.91
C GLY A 156 17.46 -29.41 -5.71
N LEU A 157 16.78 -29.26 -4.58
CA LEU A 157 16.92 -30.13 -3.44
C LEU A 157 16.01 -31.35 -3.62
N THR A 158 16.64 -32.47 -3.93
CA THR A 158 16.06 -33.82 -3.91
C THR A 158 15.39 -34.07 -2.55
N LEU A 159 14.10 -34.38 -2.58
CA LEU A 159 13.35 -34.82 -1.39
C LEU A 159 13.96 -36.12 -0.84
N ILE A 160 14.69 -36.03 0.26
CA ILE A 160 15.07 -37.19 1.05
C ILE A 160 13.81 -37.64 1.83
N SER A 161 13.31 -38.80 1.47
CA SER A 161 12.19 -39.46 2.16
C SER A 161 12.61 -39.83 3.58
N LEU A 162 11.96 -39.25 4.60
CA LEU A 162 12.11 -39.67 5.98
C LEU A 162 11.30 -40.93 6.22
N PRO A 163 11.84 -41.94 6.95
CA PRO A 163 11.12 -43.16 7.25
C PRO A 163 10.00 -42.90 8.27
N THR A 164 8.81 -43.39 7.95
CA THR A 164 7.65 -43.40 8.83
C THR A 164 7.90 -44.27 10.05
N LYS A 165 8.04 -43.67 11.24
CA LYS A 165 7.99 -44.39 12.49
C LYS A 165 6.55 -44.77 12.81
N SER A 166 6.26 -46.07 12.73
CA SER A 166 5.05 -46.72 13.19
C SER A 166 4.94 -46.57 14.72
N TRP A 167 3.85 -46.01 15.19
CA TRP A 167 3.47 -45.99 16.60
C TRP A 167 2.68 -47.27 16.91
N ALA A 168 3.32 -48.20 17.60
CA ALA A 168 2.63 -49.36 18.16
C ALA A 168 1.87 -48.93 19.42
N PHE A 169 0.57 -49.18 19.41
CA PHE A 169 -0.31 -49.01 20.57
C PHE A 169 -0.04 -50.17 21.54
N VAL A 170 0.47 -49.90 22.75
CA VAL A 170 0.53 -50.86 23.85
C VAL A 170 -0.70 -50.66 24.71
N LYS A 171 -1.61 -51.68 24.72
CA LYS A 171 -2.64 -51.83 25.74
C LYS A 171 -2.01 -52.46 26.97
N GLY A 172 -2.27 -51.90 28.13
CA GLY A 172 -2.04 -52.43 29.44
C GLY A 172 -2.92 -51.67 30.43
#